data_729d6097045b3877bf79d100f9a4ad7e
#
_entry.id   729d6097045b3877bf79d100f9a4ad7e
#
_cell.length_a   1.000
_cell.length_b   1.000
_cell.length_c   1.000
_cell.angle_alpha   90.00
_cell.angle_beta   90.00
_cell.angle_gamma   90.00
#
_symmetry.space_group_name_H-M   'P 1'
#
loop_
_entity.id
_entity.type
_entity.pdbx_description
1 polymer ?
#
loop_
_entity_poly.entity_id
_entity_poly.type
_entity_poly.pdbx_seq_one_letter_code
_entity_poly.pdbx_strand_id
1 'polypeptide(L)'
;MDKFTVLEGVAAPIKQINVDTDAIIPKQYLKTIKRTGLGKGLFSEKRYRDDGSENPDFILNKPAYRKAKILVAGDNFGCGSSREHAPWALMDFGIRCVISTSFGDIFYNNCFKNGVLPIKVSPEDLEKLFDDADRGANATLTVDLEKQEIRGPDGGVVKFEIDAHRKHCLLNGLDDIGLTKVKQKQIDSYEAKAKAERPWL
;
A
#
# COMPACT_ATOMS: atom_id res chain seq x y z
N MET A 1 5.09 -11.18 -5.38
CA MET A 1 4.42 -9.88 -5.58
C MET A 1 4.98 -9.14 -6.79
N ASP A 2 4.31 -8.10 -7.32
CA ASP A 2 4.83 -7.30 -8.43
C ASP A 2 5.97 -6.39 -7.96
N LYS A 3 6.96 -6.18 -8.84
CA LYS A 3 8.05 -5.23 -8.58
C LYS A 3 7.50 -3.81 -8.43
N PHE A 4 8.11 -3.05 -7.51
CA PHE A 4 7.86 -1.64 -7.34
C PHE A 4 9.16 -0.88 -7.66
N THR A 5 9.18 -0.14 -8.76
CA THR A 5 10.35 0.67 -9.17
C THR A 5 9.97 2.15 -9.19
N VAL A 6 9.23 2.56 -10.20
CA VAL A 6 8.66 3.90 -10.33
C VAL A 6 7.14 3.76 -10.45
N LEU A 7 6.42 4.54 -9.67
CA LEU A 7 4.96 4.63 -9.71
C LEU A 7 4.58 6.07 -10.06
N GLU A 8 3.89 6.22 -11.18
CA GLU A 8 3.28 7.49 -11.57
C GLU A 8 1.77 7.36 -11.58
N GLY A 9 1.09 8.33 -11.00
CA GLY A 9 -0.36 8.34 -10.98
C GLY A 9 -0.96 9.43 -10.10
N VAL A 10 -2.26 9.56 -10.22
CA VAL A 10 -3.03 10.51 -9.42
C VAL A 10 -2.93 10.15 -7.94
N ALA A 11 -2.64 11.16 -7.12
CA ALA A 11 -2.64 11.07 -5.67
C ALA A 11 -3.97 11.59 -5.10
N ALA A 12 -4.64 10.80 -4.28
CA ALA A 12 -5.88 11.18 -3.62
C ALA A 12 -5.60 11.60 -2.16
N PRO A 13 -6.07 12.79 -1.73
CA PRO A 13 -5.87 13.25 -0.36
C PRO A 13 -6.92 12.66 0.58
N ILE A 14 -6.47 12.07 1.70
CA ILE A 14 -7.29 11.65 2.84
C ILE A 14 -6.75 12.36 4.08
N LYS A 15 -7.15 13.60 4.31
CA LYS A 15 -6.63 14.46 5.38
C LYS A 15 -7.00 14.01 6.79
N GLN A 16 -7.90 13.02 6.92
CA GLN A 16 -8.30 12.48 8.21
C GLN A 16 -7.10 11.80 8.89
N ILE A 17 -6.87 12.12 10.15
CA ILE A 17 -5.93 11.42 11.04
C ILE A 17 -6.58 10.19 11.67
N ASN A 18 -5.77 9.26 12.18
CA ASN A 18 -6.23 8.04 12.85
C ASN A 18 -7.22 7.22 12.01
N VAL A 19 -6.97 7.11 10.70
CA VAL A 19 -7.76 6.22 9.84
C VAL A 19 -7.40 4.79 10.20
N ASP A 20 -8.32 4.11 10.87
CA ASP A 20 -8.12 2.74 11.31
C ASP A 20 -8.40 1.71 10.21
N THR A 21 -8.01 0.46 10.47
CA THR A 21 -8.19 -0.62 9.50
C THR A 21 -9.65 -1.01 9.27
N ASP A 22 -10.57 -0.70 10.20
CA ASP A 22 -12.02 -0.87 10.00
C ASP A 22 -12.56 0.16 9.01
N ALA A 23 -12.11 1.40 9.09
CA ALA A 23 -12.46 2.42 8.11
C ALA A 23 -11.90 2.10 6.72
N ILE A 24 -10.68 1.52 6.63
CA ILE A 24 -10.09 1.10 5.35
C ILE A 24 -10.86 -0.07 4.76
N ILE A 25 -11.14 -1.12 5.53
CA ILE A 25 -11.88 -2.30 5.10
C ILE A 25 -12.76 -2.83 6.23
N PRO A 26 -14.09 -2.60 6.21
CA PRO A 26 -15.01 -3.03 7.24
C PRO A 26 -15.08 -4.54 7.42
N LYS A 27 -15.42 -4.98 8.63
CA LYS A 27 -15.42 -6.39 9.06
C LYS A 27 -16.20 -7.33 8.16
N GLN A 28 -17.28 -6.88 7.51
CA GLN A 28 -18.10 -7.71 6.61
C GLN A 28 -17.32 -8.24 5.41
N TYR A 29 -16.22 -7.60 5.02
CA TYR A 29 -15.37 -8.03 3.91
C TYR A 29 -14.25 -9.00 4.33
N LEU A 30 -14.08 -9.28 5.63
CA LEU A 30 -12.99 -10.12 6.15
C LEU A 30 -13.24 -11.63 6.05
N LYS A 31 -14.39 -12.04 5.55
CA LYS A 31 -14.79 -13.46 5.45
C LYS A 31 -14.12 -14.22 4.31
N THR A 32 -13.31 -13.56 3.50
CA THR A 32 -12.64 -14.16 2.34
C THR A 32 -11.14 -14.25 2.53
N ILE A 33 -10.53 -15.30 1.99
CA ILE A 33 -9.08 -15.44 1.84
C ILE A 33 -8.59 -15.01 0.45
N LYS A 34 -9.51 -14.63 -0.44
CA LYS A 34 -9.17 -14.14 -1.78
C LYS A 34 -8.69 -12.69 -1.68
N ARG A 35 -7.59 -12.39 -2.33
CA ARG A 35 -6.99 -11.05 -2.39
C ARG A 35 -7.64 -10.13 -3.43
N THR A 36 -8.60 -10.62 -4.19
CA THR A 36 -9.32 -9.91 -5.26
C THR A 36 -10.78 -9.71 -4.90
N GLY A 37 -11.40 -8.65 -5.43
CA GLY A 37 -12.78 -8.27 -5.16
C GLY A 37 -12.97 -7.47 -3.87
N LEU A 38 -11.87 -7.07 -3.20
CA LEU A 38 -11.89 -6.29 -1.97
C LEU A 38 -11.89 -4.77 -2.22
N GLY A 39 -11.50 -4.31 -3.42
CA GLY A 39 -11.48 -2.90 -3.78
C GLY A 39 -12.85 -2.22 -3.67
N LYS A 40 -13.94 -2.95 -3.86
CA LYS A 40 -15.29 -2.46 -3.58
C LYS A 40 -15.54 -2.18 -2.10
N GLY A 41 -14.85 -2.91 -1.21
CA GLY A 41 -14.91 -2.73 0.23
C GLY A 41 -14.03 -1.60 0.76
N LEU A 42 -13.08 -1.11 -0.06
CA LEU A 42 -12.19 -0.04 0.34
C LEU A 42 -12.98 1.22 0.72
N PHE A 43 -12.87 1.66 1.98
CA PHE A 43 -13.60 2.78 2.55
C PHE A 43 -15.12 2.70 2.32
N SER A 44 -15.71 1.49 2.27
CA SER A 44 -17.09 1.32 1.83
C SER A 44 -18.11 2.11 2.67
N GLU A 45 -17.91 2.27 3.97
CA GLU A 45 -18.79 3.05 4.85
C GLU A 45 -18.77 4.56 4.55
N LYS A 46 -17.71 5.04 3.87
CA LYS A 46 -17.58 6.44 3.43
C LYS A 46 -17.89 6.61 1.95
N ARG A 47 -17.57 5.58 1.15
CA ARG A 47 -17.79 5.58 -0.30
C ARG A 47 -19.23 5.38 -0.70
N TYR A 48 -20.00 4.68 0.12
CA TYR A 48 -21.37 4.37 -0.20
C TYR A 48 -22.30 4.87 0.91
N ARG A 49 -23.51 5.23 0.53
CA ARG A 49 -24.61 5.56 1.42
C ARG A 49 -25.34 4.27 1.85
N ASP A 50 -26.25 4.37 2.81
CA ASP A 50 -27.02 3.24 3.34
C ASP A 50 -27.88 2.56 2.27
N ASP A 51 -28.31 3.29 1.25
CA ASP A 51 -29.06 2.78 0.09
C ASP A 51 -28.17 2.10 -0.97
N GLY A 52 -26.86 2.02 -0.74
CA GLY A 52 -25.87 1.45 -1.65
C GLY A 52 -25.42 2.38 -2.77
N SER A 53 -25.95 3.60 -2.88
CA SER A 53 -25.51 4.59 -3.85
C SER A 53 -24.12 5.15 -3.49
N GLU A 54 -23.35 5.57 -4.50
CA GLU A 54 -22.07 6.21 -4.24
C GLU A 54 -22.25 7.57 -3.55
N ASN A 55 -21.44 7.82 -2.52
CA ASN A 55 -21.32 9.12 -1.91
C ASN A 55 -20.43 10.03 -2.78
N PRO A 56 -20.97 11.03 -3.48
CA PRO A 56 -20.19 11.88 -4.40
C PRO A 56 -19.18 12.77 -3.69
N ASP A 57 -19.36 12.99 -2.38
CA ASP A 57 -18.48 13.87 -1.60
C ASP A 57 -17.19 13.15 -1.18
N PHE A 58 -17.20 11.82 -1.16
CA PHE A 58 -16.01 11.06 -0.80
C PHE A 58 -14.96 11.12 -1.93
N ILE A 59 -13.72 11.40 -1.55
CA ILE A 59 -12.64 11.74 -2.50
C ILE A 59 -12.45 10.67 -3.60
N LEU A 60 -12.44 9.38 -3.27
CA LEU A 60 -12.21 8.31 -4.24
C LEU A 60 -13.40 8.06 -5.20
N ASN A 61 -14.56 8.67 -4.95
CA ASN A 61 -15.71 8.63 -5.84
C ASN A 61 -15.72 9.80 -6.83
N LYS A 62 -14.92 10.84 -6.57
CA LYS A 62 -14.80 11.98 -7.49
C LYS A 62 -14.09 11.54 -8.78
N PRO A 63 -14.53 11.97 -9.96
CA PRO A 63 -13.99 11.53 -11.25
C PRO A 63 -12.46 11.61 -11.37
N ALA A 64 -11.85 12.65 -10.81
CA ALA A 64 -10.41 12.89 -10.84
C ALA A 64 -9.63 11.79 -10.09
N TYR A 65 -10.19 11.18 -9.03
CA TYR A 65 -9.50 10.27 -8.12
C TYR A 65 -9.94 8.81 -8.21
N ARG A 66 -10.92 8.48 -9.06
CA ARG A 66 -11.42 7.09 -9.21
C ARG A 66 -10.34 6.09 -9.60
N LYS A 67 -9.26 6.56 -10.23
CA LYS A 67 -8.12 5.74 -10.64
C LYS A 67 -6.84 6.15 -9.91
N ALA A 68 -6.98 6.68 -8.69
CA ALA A 68 -5.82 7.03 -7.87
C ALA A 68 -4.93 5.81 -7.63
N LYS A 69 -3.62 6.00 -7.75
CA LYS A 69 -2.61 4.99 -7.46
C LYS A 69 -1.85 5.29 -6.17
N ILE A 70 -1.98 6.50 -5.66
CA ILE A 70 -1.28 7.01 -4.49
C ILE A 70 -2.32 7.60 -3.55
N LEU A 71 -2.17 7.34 -2.24
CA LEU A 71 -2.89 8.08 -1.19
C LEU A 71 -1.90 8.99 -0.47
N VAL A 72 -2.29 10.24 -0.26
CA VAL A 72 -1.67 11.14 0.71
C VAL A 72 -2.62 11.19 1.90
N ALA A 73 -2.18 10.68 3.04
CA ALA A 73 -3.03 10.42 4.20
C ALA A 73 -2.56 11.18 5.44
N GLY A 74 -3.51 11.55 6.30
CA GLY A 74 -3.20 12.15 7.61
C GLY A 74 -2.45 11.19 8.53
N ASP A 75 -2.02 11.71 9.67
CA ASP A 75 -1.21 11.00 10.64
C ASP A 75 -1.85 9.70 11.16
N ASN A 76 -1.01 8.73 11.56
CA ASN A 76 -1.40 7.45 12.15
C ASN A 76 -2.36 6.63 11.25
N PHE A 77 -2.05 6.54 9.96
CA PHE A 77 -2.87 5.80 8.99
C PHE A 77 -2.73 4.28 9.17
N GLY A 78 -3.87 3.58 9.10
CA GLY A 78 -3.91 2.12 9.26
C GLY A 78 -3.74 1.67 10.71
N CYS A 79 -4.07 2.52 11.69
CA CYS A 79 -4.09 2.16 13.12
C CYS A 79 -5.17 1.10 13.42
N GLY A 80 -5.23 0.64 14.69
CA GLY A 80 -6.24 -0.33 15.14
C GLY A 80 -5.84 -1.78 14.88
N SER A 81 -6.81 -2.59 14.47
CA SER A 81 -6.68 -4.04 14.39
C SER A 81 -5.72 -4.53 13.31
N SER A 82 -5.07 -5.68 13.55
CA SER A 82 -4.20 -6.35 12.57
C SER A 82 -5.01 -6.97 11.45
N ARG A 83 -5.10 -6.30 10.29
CA ARG A 83 -5.84 -6.79 9.12
C ARG A 83 -5.02 -6.70 7.85
N GLU A 84 -4.61 -7.84 7.35
CA GLU A 84 -3.92 -7.91 6.05
C GLU A 84 -4.86 -7.57 4.87
N HIS A 85 -6.17 -7.69 5.07
CA HIS A 85 -7.18 -7.28 4.10
C HIS A 85 -7.14 -5.78 3.75
N ALA A 86 -6.61 -4.92 4.65
CA ALA A 86 -6.51 -3.50 4.37
C ALA A 86 -5.53 -3.20 3.21
N PRO A 87 -4.27 -3.67 3.20
CA PRO A 87 -3.41 -3.59 2.02
C PRO A 87 -3.99 -4.29 0.79
N TRP A 88 -4.68 -5.42 0.94
CA TRP A 88 -5.32 -6.09 -0.21
C TRP A 88 -6.41 -5.23 -0.85
N ALA A 89 -7.24 -4.57 -0.04
CA ALA A 89 -8.29 -3.68 -0.54
C ALA A 89 -7.70 -2.48 -1.27
N LEU A 90 -6.60 -1.90 -0.76
CA LEU A 90 -5.87 -0.82 -1.43
C LEU A 90 -5.35 -1.28 -2.80
N MET A 91 -4.67 -2.42 -2.86
CA MET A 91 -4.12 -2.95 -4.10
C MET A 91 -5.20 -3.31 -5.12
N ASP A 92 -6.27 -3.96 -4.69
CA ASP A 92 -7.37 -4.36 -5.58
C ASP A 92 -8.15 -3.15 -6.11
N PHE A 93 -8.12 -2.02 -5.39
CA PHE A 93 -8.60 -0.73 -5.90
C PHE A 93 -7.64 -0.09 -6.91
N GLY A 94 -6.35 -0.40 -6.84
CA GLY A 94 -5.29 0.14 -7.69
C GLY A 94 -4.26 1.00 -6.97
N ILE A 95 -4.38 1.18 -5.64
CA ILE A 95 -3.46 1.98 -4.83
C ILE A 95 -2.23 1.14 -4.47
N ARG A 96 -1.05 1.62 -4.87
CA ARG A 96 0.23 0.97 -4.65
C ARG A 96 1.16 1.75 -3.71
N CYS A 97 0.81 2.98 -3.36
CA CYS A 97 1.60 3.82 -2.44
C CYS A 97 0.68 4.58 -1.49
N VAL A 98 1.09 4.66 -0.23
CA VAL A 98 0.44 5.50 0.79
C VAL A 98 1.50 6.36 1.46
N ILE A 99 1.28 7.67 1.51
CA ILE A 99 2.21 8.65 2.08
C ILE A 99 1.55 9.26 3.31
N SER A 100 2.24 9.28 4.45
CA SER A 100 1.74 9.82 5.71
C SER A 100 2.91 10.22 6.61
N THR A 101 2.67 10.93 7.70
CA THR A 101 3.67 11.19 8.75
C THR A 101 3.92 9.95 9.61
N SER A 102 2.89 9.14 9.87
CA SER A 102 3.04 7.88 10.62
C SER A 102 1.98 6.84 10.21
N PHE A 103 2.20 5.60 10.61
CA PHE A 103 1.34 4.46 10.32
C PHE A 103 1.18 3.56 11.54
N GLY A 104 0.06 2.84 11.62
CA GLY A 104 -0.04 1.69 12.51
C GLY A 104 1.02 0.63 12.15
N ASP A 105 1.76 0.13 13.14
CA ASP A 105 2.94 -0.74 12.91
C ASP A 105 2.62 -2.00 12.11
N ILE A 106 1.50 -2.65 12.41
CA ILE A 106 1.08 -3.88 11.74
C ILE A 106 0.68 -3.59 10.30
N PHE A 107 -0.09 -2.51 10.07
CA PHE A 107 -0.47 -2.08 8.73
C PHE A 107 0.77 -1.75 7.88
N TYR A 108 1.73 -1.02 8.45
CA TYR A 108 2.99 -0.66 7.81
C TYR A 108 3.77 -1.91 7.34
N ASN A 109 3.89 -2.91 8.21
CA ASN A 109 4.56 -4.17 7.88
C ASN A 109 3.79 -4.97 6.82
N ASN A 110 2.47 -5.05 6.92
CA ASN A 110 1.62 -5.77 5.96
C ASN A 110 1.66 -5.13 4.56
N CYS A 111 1.81 -3.79 4.47
CA CYS A 111 1.99 -3.11 3.20
C CYS A 111 3.19 -3.67 2.42
N PHE A 112 4.36 -3.77 3.04
CA PHE A 112 5.56 -4.29 2.38
C PHE A 112 5.41 -5.74 1.93
N LYS A 113 4.78 -6.60 2.74
CA LYS A 113 4.53 -8.01 2.40
C LYS A 113 3.63 -8.18 1.18
N ASN A 114 2.79 -7.18 0.90
CA ASN A 114 1.82 -7.22 -0.18
C ASN A 114 2.18 -6.33 -1.38
N GLY A 115 3.32 -5.64 -1.36
CA GLY A 115 3.77 -4.80 -2.48
C GLY A 115 3.14 -3.40 -2.54
N VAL A 116 2.60 -2.93 -1.43
CA VAL A 116 2.24 -1.51 -1.22
C VAL A 116 3.43 -0.83 -0.57
N LEU A 117 3.80 0.35 -1.06
CA LEU A 117 4.87 1.17 -0.49
C LEU A 117 4.29 2.21 0.48
N PRO A 118 4.42 2.03 1.81
CA PRO A 118 4.11 3.07 2.78
C PRO A 118 5.33 3.98 2.95
N ILE A 119 5.16 5.29 2.75
CA ILE A 119 6.22 6.30 2.86
C ILE A 119 5.94 7.21 4.05
N LYS A 120 6.93 7.36 4.93
CA LYS A 120 6.91 8.35 6.01
C LYS A 120 7.60 9.61 5.54
N VAL A 121 6.95 10.77 5.75
CA VAL A 121 7.48 12.10 5.44
C VAL A 121 7.34 13.03 6.65
N SER A 122 8.03 14.17 6.61
CA SER A 122 7.85 15.21 7.62
C SER A 122 6.44 15.83 7.53
N PRO A 123 5.91 16.44 8.61
CA PRO A 123 4.65 17.17 8.53
C PRO A 123 4.67 18.28 7.46
N GLU A 124 5.77 19.00 7.33
CA GLU A 124 5.92 20.08 6.34
C GLU A 124 5.87 19.55 4.91
N ASP A 125 6.46 18.39 4.65
CA ASP A 125 6.42 17.77 3.33
C ASP A 125 5.05 17.14 3.06
N LEU A 126 4.36 16.62 4.10
CA LEU A 126 3.01 16.11 3.95
C LEU A 126 2.04 17.21 3.50
N GLU A 127 2.15 18.41 4.07
CA GLU A 127 1.30 19.56 3.65
C GLU A 127 1.54 19.93 2.18
N LYS A 128 2.79 19.99 1.72
CA LYS A 128 3.11 20.22 0.29
C LYS A 128 2.47 19.15 -0.61
N LEU A 129 2.55 17.88 -0.17
CA LEU A 129 1.97 16.77 -0.93
C LEU A 129 0.43 16.77 -0.89
N PHE A 130 -0.19 17.30 0.18
CA PHE A 130 -1.64 17.55 0.19
C PHE A 130 -2.04 18.64 -0.80
N ASP A 131 -1.28 19.73 -0.87
CA ASP A 131 -1.51 20.80 -1.85
C ASP A 131 -1.42 20.27 -3.29
N ASP A 132 -0.45 19.41 -3.56
CA ASP A 132 -0.32 18.74 -4.85
C ASP A 132 -1.49 17.77 -5.12
N ALA A 133 -1.89 16.99 -4.10
CA ALA A 133 -2.98 16.03 -4.22
C ALA A 133 -4.36 16.70 -4.37
N ASP A 134 -4.56 17.91 -3.88
CA ASP A 134 -5.81 18.68 -4.02
C ASP A 134 -6.04 19.21 -5.46
N ARG A 135 -5.07 19.09 -6.36
CA ARG A 135 -5.17 19.59 -7.76
C ARG A 135 -6.08 18.75 -8.67
N GLY A 136 -6.76 17.75 -8.13
CA GLY A 136 -7.73 16.95 -8.89
C GLY A 136 -7.08 16.12 -9.99
N ALA A 137 -7.50 16.30 -11.24
CA ALA A 137 -6.94 15.56 -12.37
C ALA A 137 -5.44 15.84 -12.61
N ASN A 138 -4.92 16.96 -12.10
CA ASN A 138 -3.51 17.35 -12.21
C ASN A 138 -2.67 16.91 -11.00
N ALA A 139 -3.26 16.18 -10.06
CA ALA A 139 -2.61 15.68 -8.85
C ALA A 139 -1.69 14.47 -9.11
N THR A 140 -0.92 14.48 -10.20
CA THR A 140 -0.03 13.39 -10.54
C THR A 140 1.27 13.50 -9.77
N LEU A 141 1.58 12.47 -8.98
CA LEU A 141 2.86 12.31 -8.32
C LEU A 141 3.65 11.18 -8.99
N THR A 142 4.97 11.32 -8.98
CA THR A 142 5.90 10.26 -9.37
C THR A 142 6.71 9.83 -8.16
N VAL A 143 6.58 8.57 -7.76
CA VAL A 143 7.32 7.96 -6.66
C VAL A 143 8.39 7.05 -7.24
N ASP A 144 9.67 7.42 -7.06
CA ASP A 144 10.83 6.66 -7.50
C ASP A 144 11.46 5.97 -6.28
N LEU A 145 11.27 4.65 -6.16
CA LEU A 145 11.79 3.88 -5.02
C LEU A 145 13.32 3.75 -5.06
N GLU A 146 13.91 3.68 -6.25
CA GLU A 146 15.36 3.55 -6.37
C GLU A 146 16.07 4.80 -5.89
N LYS A 147 15.58 5.99 -6.30
CA LYS A 147 16.09 7.29 -5.88
C LYS A 147 15.58 7.74 -4.52
N GLN A 148 14.53 7.10 -4.01
CA GLN A 148 13.82 7.48 -2.78
C GLN A 148 13.31 8.93 -2.85
N GLU A 149 12.62 9.26 -3.95
CA GLU A 149 12.09 10.58 -4.24
C GLU A 149 10.61 10.52 -4.62
N ILE A 150 9.86 11.50 -4.16
CA ILE A 150 8.50 11.82 -4.61
C ILE A 150 8.60 13.13 -5.37
N ARG A 151 8.12 13.16 -6.60
CA ARG A 151 8.06 14.38 -7.42
C ARG A 151 6.64 14.83 -7.58
N GLY A 152 6.40 16.09 -7.27
CA GLY A 152 5.12 16.77 -7.49
C GLY A 152 4.93 17.18 -8.96
N PRO A 153 3.71 17.61 -9.32
CA PRO A 153 3.37 18.02 -10.68
C PRO A 153 4.16 19.26 -11.17
N ASP A 154 4.60 20.11 -10.26
CA ASP A 154 5.41 21.30 -10.56
C ASP A 154 6.92 21.06 -10.45
N GLY A 155 7.35 19.81 -10.32
CA GLY A 155 8.77 19.44 -10.22
C GLY A 155 9.37 19.55 -8.82
N GLY A 156 8.58 19.87 -7.79
CA GLY A 156 9.01 19.78 -6.39
C GLY A 156 9.42 18.36 -6.04
N VAL A 157 10.46 18.20 -5.23
CA VAL A 157 11.00 16.88 -4.82
C VAL A 157 10.99 16.76 -3.31
N VAL A 158 10.36 15.70 -2.81
CA VAL A 158 10.40 15.26 -1.43
C VAL A 158 11.20 13.97 -1.36
N LYS A 159 12.22 13.90 -0.50
CA LYS A 159 13.00 12.69 -0.26
C LYS A 159 12.41 11.90 0.89
N PHE A 160 12.55 10.58 0.84
CA PHE A 160 12.13 9.70 1.92
C PHE A 160 13.16 8.62 2.21
N GLU A 161 13.10 8.08 3.42
CA GLU A 161 13.94 6.97 3.84
C GLU A 161 13.15 5.67 3.87
N ILE A 162 13.82 4.57 3.56
CA ILE A 162 13.28 3.22 3.64
C ILE A 162 14.40 2.26 4.06
N ASP A 163 14.04 1.26 4.85
CA ASP A 163 14.95 0.18 5.21
C ASP A 163 15.48 -0.55 3.96
N ALA A 164 16.79 -0.80 3.92
CA ALA A 164 17.48 -1.37 2.75
C ALA A 164 16.94 -2.76 2.34
N HIS A 165 16.56 -3.61 3.31
CA HIS A 165 16.01 -4.93 3.03
C HIS A 165 14.60 -4.82 2.42
N ARG A 166 13.75 -3.95 2.96
CA ARG A 166 12.40 -3.67 2.43
C ARG A 166 12.45 -3.09 1.01
N LYS A 167 13.38 -2.15 0.77
CA LYS A 167 13.66 -1.60 -0.56
C LYS A 167 14.04 -2.71 -1.54
N HIS A 168 14.98 -3.57 -1.16
CA HIS A 168 15.40 -4.71 -1.96
C HIS A 168 14.24 -5.65 -2.31
N CYS A 169 13.39 -5.99 -1.32
CA CYS A 169 12.23 -6.85 -1.54
C CYS A 169 11.23 -6.24 -2.53
N LEU A 170 10.89 -4.95 -2.38
CA LEU A 170 9.97 -4.27 -3.28
C LEU A 170 10.52 -4.15 -4.71
N LEU A 171 11.79 -3.73 -4.87
CA LEU A 171 12.43 -3.60 -6.19
C LEU A 171 12.48 -4.92 -6.96
N ASN A 172 12.62 -6.05 -6.24
CA ASN A 172 12.72 -7.39 -6.83
C ASN A 172 11.41 -8.17 -6.84
N GLY A 173 10.35 -7.64 -6.22
CA GLY A 173 9.04 -8.32 -6.12
C GLY A 173 9.07 -9.54 -5.20
N LEU A 174 9.91 -9.52 -4.15
CA LEU A 174 10.11 -10.63 -3.22
C LEU A 174 9.18 -10.49 -2.01
N ASP A 175 8.24 -11.39 -1.87
CA ASP A 175 7.51 -11.65 -0.64
C ASP A 175 8.22 -12.73 0.22
N ASP A 176 7.65 -13.09 1.37
CA ASP A 176 8.25 -14.09 2.28
C ASP A 176 8.52 -15.44 1.57
N ILE A 177 7.63 -15.86 0.66
CA ILE A 177 7.80 -17.06 -0.14
C ILE A 177 8.89 -16.85 -1.20
N GLY A 178 8.90 -15.70 -1.86
CA GLY A 178 9.91 -15.34 -2.85
C GLY A 178 11.32 -15.34 -2.25
N LEU A 179 11.48 -14.80 -1.04
CA LEU A 179 12.75 -14.84 -0.30
C LEU A 179 13.21 -16.27 0.00
N THR A 180 12.29 -17.16 0.37
CA THR A 180 12.59 -18.59 0.56
C THR A 180 13.01 -19.25 -0.74
N LYS A 181 12.31 -18.98 -1.85
CA LYS A 181 12.62 -19.54 -3.17
C LYS A 181 13.98 -19.12 -3.72
N VAL A 182 14.51 -17.98 -3.33
CA VAL A 182 15.90 -17.59 -3.67
C VAL A 182 16.91 -18.62 -3.18
N LYS A 183 16.59 -19.37 -2.10
CA LYS A 183 17.42 -20.43 -1.52
C LYS A 183 17.07 -21.85 -2.02
N GLN A 184 16.32 -21.98 -3.12
CA GLN A 184 15.80 -23.26 -3.61
C GLN A 184 16.90 -24.34 -3.75
N LYS A 185 18.07 -23.99 -4.30
CA LYS A 185 19.18 -24.93 -4.45
C LYS A 185 19.67 -25.52 -3.12
N GLN A 186 19.72 -24.69 -2.06
CA GLN A 186 20.10 -25.15 -0.73
C GLN A 186 19.02 -26.04 -0.11
N ILE A 187 17.75 -25.71 -0.34
CA ILE A 187 16.60 -26.52 0.11
C ILE A 187 16.64 -27.89 -0.57
N ASP A 188 16.75 -27.92 -1.90
CA ASP A 188 16.80 -29.18 -2.67
C ASP A 188 17.97 -30.07 -2.24
N SER A 189 19.15 -29.47 -2.00
CA SER A 189 20.32 -30.18 -1.51
C SER A 189 20.10 -30.79 -0.11
N TYR A 190 19.47 -30.01 0.79
CA TYR A 190 19.14 -30.49 2.13
C TYR A 190 18.10 -31.62 2.10
N GLU A 191 17.05 -31.47 1.29
CA GLU A 191 16.00 -32.48 1.15
C GLU A 191 16.54 -33.78 0.57
N ALA A 192 17.40 -33.71 -0.43
CA ALA A 192 18.06 -34.88 -1.02
C ALA A 192 18.91 -35.63 0.02
N LYS A 193 19.70 -34.88 0.82
CA LYS A 193 20.49 -35.43 1.91
C LYS A 193 19.61 -36.06 3.00
N ALA A 194 18.58 -35.34 3.45
CA ALA A 194 17.66 -35.81 4.49
C ALA A 194 16.93 -37.09 4.06
N LYS A 195 16.49 -37.18 2.79
CA LYS A 195 15.85 -38.38 2.22
C LYS A 195 16.80 -39.57 2.15
N ALA A 196 18.09 -39.34 1.86
CA ALA A 196 19.10 -40.42 1.86
C ALA A 196 19.43 -40.94 3.27
N GLU A 197 19.56 -40.03 4.23
CA GLU A 197 19.92 -40.38 5.63
C GLU A 197 18.72 -40.91 6.42
N ARG A 198 17.50 -40.48 6.07
CA ARG A 198 16.27 -40.82 6.82
C ARG A 198 15.12 -41.17 5.87
N PRO A 199 15.23 -42.28 5.10
CA PRO A 199 14.26 -42.64 4.06
C PRO A 199 12.85 -43.00 4.59
N TRP A 200 12.70 -43.11 5.93
CA TRP A 200 11.42 -43.37 6.58
C TRP A 200 10.65 -42.12 6.98
N LEU A 201 11.19 -40.93 6.78
CA LEU A 201 10.50 -39.64 6.93
C LEU A 201 9.93 -39.20 5.61
#